data_63e8d8285e96301b7baf59bcfa0ff3fd
#
_entry.id   63e8d8285e96301b7baf59bcfa0ff3fd
#
_cell.length_a   1.000
_cell.length_b   1.000
_cell.length_c   1.000
_cell.angle_alpha   90.00
_cell.angle_beta   90.00
_cell.angle_gamma   90.00
#
_symmetry.space_group_name_H-M   'P 1'
#
loop_
_entity.id
_entity.type
_entity.pdbx_description
1 polymer ?
#
loop_
_entity_poly.entity_id
_entity_poly.type
_entity_poly.pdbx_seq_one_letter_code
_entity_poly.pdbx_strand_id
1 'polypeptide(L)'
;MIHKTAIINSSAKISSNVDIGPYVVIGPDVEIDNDVVIQSHVNITGHTKIGKKNIFYPMSSVGSNPQDLKYRDEKTSLIIGDNNIIREHVTINTGTIQDDGITKIGSNNLIMIGAHIAHDCIVGNNIVMANNSAIAGHAVIEDSVVIGAKCGIQQFVRIGKMAMIGGMTGVSRDVIPYAVSTGNRNFLNGINIIGLRRGNIENKNIIGLTEAYKEIFKTKSLNDNLDNLKGKYKDNPLVKDVLEFINKDKKRPICTPYSEKE
;
A
#
# COMPACT_ATOMS: atom_id res chain seq x y z
N MET A 1 22.11 2.04 19.67
CA MET A 1 22.11 2.42 21.15
C MET A 1 20.71 2.20 21.72
N ILE A 2 20.57 1.73 22.97
CA ILE A 2 19.26 1.55 23.62
C ILE A 2 19.14 2.56 24.76
N HIS A 3 18.09 3.41 24.71
CA HIS A 3 17.85 4.39 25.78
C HIS A 3 17.36 3.69 27.07
N LYS A 4 17.82 4.17 28.24
CA LYS A 4 17.53 3.55 29.57
C LYS A 4 16.04 3.48 29.94
N THR A 5 15.18 4.29 29.31
CA THR A 5 13.73 4.30 29.57
C THR A 5 12.94 3.45 28.57
N ALA A 6 13.60 2.78 27.62
CA ALA A 6 12.93 1.84 26.73
C ALA A 6 12.50 0.57 27.49
N ILE A 7 11.33 0.07 27.20
CA ILE A 7 10.76 -1.17 27.76
C ILE A 7 10.79 -2.22 26.67
N ILE A 8 11.67 -3.20 26.80
CA ILE A 8 11.88 -4.24 25.80
C ILE A 8 11.59 -5.59 26.42
N ASN A 9 10.70 -6.36 25.82
CA ASN A 9 10.41 -7.72 26.27
C ASN A 9 11.65 -8.62 26.05
N SER A 10 11.94 -9.49 26.99
CA SER A 10 13.12 -10.37 26.95
C SER A 10 13.11 -11.39 25.81
N SER A 11 11.94 -11.67 25.21
CA SER A 11 11.82 -12.56 24.04
C SER A 11 11.99 -11.85 22.71
N ALA A 12 12.06 -10.50 22.68
CA ALA A 12 12.30 -9.74 21.46
C ALA A 12 13.72 -10.01 20.93
N LYS A 13 13.83 -10.18 19.62
CA LYS A 13 15.12 -10.41 18.94
C LYS A 13 15.52 -9.13 18.23
N ILE A 14 16.53 -8.45 18.73
CA ILE A 14 16.97 -7.15 18.23
C ILE A 14 18.44 -7.23 17.83
N SER A 15 18.76 -6.84 16.60
CA SER A 15 20.14 -6.78 16.12
C SER A 15 20.97 -5.73 16.89
N SER A 16 22.26 -5.95 17.01
CA SER A 16 23.16 -5.20 17.89
C SER A 16 23.32 -3.70 17.52
N ASN A 17 23.06 -3.34 16.28
CA ASN A 17 23.21 -1.97 15.77
C ASN A 17 21.88 -1.22 15.56
N VAL A 18 20.83 -1.61 16.30
CA VAL A 18 19.54 -0.90 16.33
C VAL A 18 19.61 0.27 17.32
N ASP A 19 19.11 1.43 16.91
CA ASP A 19 18.96 2.61 17.77
C ASP A 19 17.53 2.70 18.32
N ILE A 20 17.40 2.68 19.66
CA ILE A 20 16.10 2.71 20.36
C ILE A 20 16.04 3.92 21.28
N GLY A 21 15.12 4.82 20.98
CA GLY A 21 14.90 6.08 21.69
C GLY A 21 14.19 5.93 23.05
N PRO A 22 13.95 7.05 23.73
CA PRO A 22 13.30 7.06 25.03
C PRO A 22 11.83 6.66 24.95
N TYR A 23 11.37 5.95 25.98
CA TYR A 23 9.97 5.51 26.16
C TYR A 23 9.43 4.65 25.01
N VAL A 24 10.29 4.00 24.25
CA VAL A 24 9.91 2.99 23.28
C VAL A 24 9.44 1.74 24.01
N VAL A 25 8.38 1.11 23.52
CA VAL A 25 7.89 -0.19 24.01
C VAL A 25 8.03 -1.22 22.89
N ILE A 26 8.73 -2.32 23.18
CA ILE A 26 8.86 -3.46 22.27
C ILE A 26 8.29 -4.71 22.96
N GLY A 27 7.23 -5.24 22.38
CA GLY A 27 6.51 -6.42 22.89
C GLY A 27 7.24 -7.74 22.66
N PRO A 28 6.67 -8.86 23.11
CA PRO A 28 7.16 -10.19 22.81
C PRO A 28 7.06 -10.50 21.31
N ASP A 29 7.84 -11.48 20.83
CA ASP A 29 7.81 -12.01 19.48
C ASP A 29 8.11 -10.97 18.36
N VAL A 30 8.70 -9.83 18.71
CA VAL A 30 9.19 -8.81 17.78
C VAL A 30 10.60 -9.16 17.34
N GLU A 31 10.84 -9.15 16.04
CA GLU A 31 12.18 -9.36 15.43
C GLU A 31 12.58 -8.08 14.66
N ILE A 32 13.74 -7.49 14.98
CA ILE A 32 14.24 -6.25 14.36
C ILE A 32 15.64 -6.49 13.82
N ASP A 33 15.79 -6.28 12.52
CA ASP A 33 17.06 -6.44 11.80
C ASP A 33 17.95 -5.17 11.94
N ASN A 34 19.05 -5.14 11.23
CA ASN A 34 20.14 -4.18 11.37
C ASN A 34 19.77 -2.74 10.93
N ASP A 35 20.45 -1.78 11.54
CA ASP A 35 20.40 -0.35 11.16
C ASP A 35 19.02 0.31 11.30
N VAL A 36 18.12 -0.29 12.09
CA VAL A 36 16.80 0.28 12.37
C VAL A 36 16.93 1.38 13.42
N VAL A 37 16.23 2.49 13.19
CA VAL A 37 16.13 3.63 14.11
C VAL A 37 14.70 3.75 14.62
N ILE A 38 14.50 3.65 15.92
CA ILE A 38 13.20 3.76 16.58
C ILE A 38 13.24 4.98 17.48
N GLN A 39 12.49 6.03 17.12
CA GLN A 39 12.47 7.27 17.86
C GLN A 39 11.59 7.15 19.12
N SER A 40 11.42 8.24 19.87
CA SER A 40 10.73 8.21 21.17
C SER A 40 9.25 7.79 21.08
N HIS A 41 8.76 7.10 22.11
CA HIS A 41 7.34 6.75 22.27
C HIS A 41 6.75 5.88 21.15
N VAL A 42 7.56 5.16 20.41
CA VAL A 42 7.10 4.16 19.44
C VAL A 42 6.69 2.90 20.18
N ASN A 43 5.58 2.31 19.77
CA ASN A 43 5.10 1.02 20.27
C ASN A 43 5.17 -0.03 19.14
N ILE A 44 5.92 -1.11 19.35
CA ILE A 44 6.03 -2.24 18.41
C ILE A 44 5.63 -3.51 19.14
N THR A 45 4.60 -4.18 18.67
CA THR A 45 4.01 -5.36 19.33
C THR A 45 3.66 -6.46 18.32
N GLY A 46 3.02 -7.52 18.79
CA GLY A 46 2.58 -8.66 17.98
C GLY A 46 3.75 -9.45 17.40
N HIS A 47 3.44 -10.46 16.58
CA HIS A 47 4.45 -11.21 15.82
C HIS A 47 4.94 -10.36 14.63
N THR A 48 5.76 -9.35 14.92
CA THR A 48 6.20 -8.34 13.95
C THR A 48 7.66 -8.56 13.57
N LYS A 49 7.90 -8.72 12.26
CA LYS A 49 9.26 -8.79 11.69
C LYS A 49 9.56 -7.51 10.91
N ILE A 50 10.67 -6.87 11.26
CA ILE A 50 11.12 -5.60 10.69
C ILE A 50 12.48 -5.81 10.02
N GLY A 51 12.56 -5.53 8.72
CA GLY A 51 13.78 -5.58 7.94
C GLY A 51 14.74 -4.43 8.27
N LYS A 52 15.78 -4.27 7.46
CA LYS A 52 16.90 -3.37 7.70
C LYS A 52 16.57 -1.91 7.42
N LYS A 53 17.28 -1.00 8.10
CA LYS A 53 17.30 0.45 7.79
C LYS A 53 15.94 1.13 7.80
N ASN A 54 14.98 0.60 8.56
CA ASN A 54 13.70 1.26 8.79
C ASN A 54 13.83 2.38 9.82
N ILE A 55 13.07 3.45 9.64
CA ILE A 55 13.01 4.57 10.59
C ILE A 55 11.57 4.71 11.08
N PHE A 56 11.37 4.59 12.40
CA PHE A 56 10.08 4.79 13.05
C PHE A 56 10.10 6.12 13.81
N TYR A 57 9.16 6.99 13.47
CA TYR A 57 9.01 8.31 14.10
C TYR A 57 8.07 8.26 15.31
N PRO A 58 8.12 9.28 16.18
CA PRO A 58 7.44 9.26 17.46
C PRO A 58 5.94 8.94 17.38
N MET A 59 5.44 8.26 18.41
CA MET A 59 4.02 7.90 18.58
C MET A 59 3.46 6.97 17.51
N SER A 60 4.27 6.35 16.66
CA SER A 60 3.78 5.29 15.78
C SER A 60 3.48 4.01 16.55
N SER A 61 2.43 3.28 16.13
CA SER A 61 1.99 2.01 16.72
C SER A 61 1.97 0.91 15.66
N VAL A 62 2.85 -0.07 15.80
CA VAL A 62 3.17 -1.05 14.78
C VAL A 62 2.96 -2.46 15.30
N GLY A 63 2.21 -3.27 14.57
CA GLY A 63 1.92 -4.66 14.93
C GLY A 63 0.83 -4.82 15.99
N SER A 64 0.00 -3.79 16.21
CA SER A 64 -1.16 -3.90 17.07
C SER A 64 -2.22 -4.84 16.51
N ASN A 65 -3.07 -5.35 17.38
CA ASN A 65 -4.16 -6.24 17.01
C ASN A 65 -5.07 -5.63 15.93
N PRO A 66 -5.62 -6.46 15.03
CA PRO A 66 -6.60 -6.02 14.04
C PRO A 66 -7.81 -5.31 14.64
N GLN A 67 -8.28 -4.27 13.96
CA GLN A 67 -9.54 -3.61 14.30
C GLN A 67 -10.70 -4.33 13.59
N ASP A 68 -10.83 -5.63 13.85
CA ASP A 68 -11.89 -6.48 13.30
C ASP A 68 -12.71 -7.11 14.46
N LEU A 69 -14.03 -6.98 14.39
CA LEU A 69 -14.95 -7.55 15.39
C LEU A 69 -14.90 -9.08 15.47
N LYS A 70 -14.35 -9.76 14.48
CA LYS A 70 -14.17 -11.21 14.46
C LYS A 70 -12.88 -11.67 15.12
N TYR A 71 -11.90 -10.79 15.29
CA TYR A 71 -10.61 -11.13 15.89
C TYR A 71 -10.79 -11.58 17.34
N ARG A 72 -10.12 -12.67 17.73
CA ARG A 72 -10.21 -13.32 19.04
C ARG A 72 -8.83 -13.61 19.62
N ASP A 73 -7.89 -12.69 19.44
CA ASP A 73 -6.49 -12.82 19.90
C ASP A 73 -5.72 -13.97 19.24
N GLU A 74 -6.09 -14.29 18.01
CA GLU A 74 -5.40 -15.31 17.22
C GLU A 74 -3.97 -14.86 16.88
N LYS A 75 -3.10 -15.84 16.71
CA LYS A 75 -1.68 -15.61 16.40
C LYS A 75 -1.50 -15.22 14.94
N THR A 76 -1.43 -13.92 14.69
CA THR A 76 -1.26 -13.33 13.35
C THR A 76 -0.02 -12.44 13.30
N SER A 77 0.44 -12.08 12.10
CA SER A 77 1.76 -11.47 11.91
C SER A 77 1.72 -10.17 11.11
N LEU A 78 2.80 -9.39 11.27
CA LEU A 78 3.16 -8.26 10.42
C LEU A 78 4.58 -8.44 9.91
N ILE A 79 4.80 -8.26 8.62
CA ILE A 79 6.13 -8.27 8.01
C ILE A 79 6.37 -6.94 7.32
N ILE A 80 7.48 -6.28 7.68
CA ILE A 80 7.92 -5.02 7.08
C ILE A 80 9.29 -5.25 6.43
N GLY A 81 9.43 -4.90 5.16
CA GLY A 81 10.68 -4.97 4.41
C GLY A 81 11.69 -3.90 4.87
N ASP A 82 12.58 -3.51 3.97
CA ASP A 82 13.73 -2.66 4.28
C ASP A 82 13.50 -1.18 3.91
N ASN A 83 14.27 -0.26 4.53
CA ASN A 83 14.36 1.16 4.15
C ASN A 83 13.03 1.92 4.17
N ASN A 84 12.08 1.55 5.01
CA ASN A 84 10.83 2.29 5.13
C ASN A 84 10.98 3.46 6.11
N ILE A 85 10.29 4.55 5.82
CA ILE A 85 10.14 5.72 6.70
C ILE A 85 8.70 5.75 7.18
N ILE A 86 8.51 5.44 8.46
CA ILE A 86 7.20 5.38 9.12
C ILE A 86 7.10 6.59 10.04
N ARG A 87 6.30 7.58 9.63
CA ARG A 87 6.19 8.87 10.29
C ARG A 87 5.31 8.82 11.54
N GLU A 88 5.21 9.95 12.19
CA GLU A 88 4.53 10.13 13.48
C GLU A 88 3.08 9.66 13.41
N HIS A 89 2.61 9.04 14.48
CA HIS A 89 1.21 8.59 14.65
C HIS A 89 0.71 7.60 13.57
N VAL A 90 1.59 7.00 12.80
CA VAL A 90 1.21 5.92 11.88
C VAL A 90 0.78 4.70 12.69
N THR A 91 -0.27 4.03 12.23
CA THR A 91 -0.74 2.78 12.83
C THR A 91 -0.76 1.65 11.80
N ILE A 92 -0.26 0.47 12.20
CA ILE A 92 -0.18 -0.71 11.34
C ILE A 92 -0.63 -1.93 12.15
N ASN A 93 -1.63 -2.66 11.66
CA ASN A 93 -2.15 -3.86 12.30
C ASN A 93 -1.52 -5.15 11.76
N THR A 94 -1.53 -6.21 12.58
CA THR A 94 -1.26 -7.59 12.11
C THR A 94 -2.40 -8.11 11.24
N GLY A 95 -2.25 -9.30 10.64
CA GLY A 95 -3.32 -9.94 9.85
C GLY A 95 -4.42 -10.58 10.69
N THR A 96 -5.35 -11.28 10.03
CA THR A 96 -6.44 -12.05 10.64
C THR A 96 -6.49 -13.47 10.07
N ILE A 97 -7.05 -14.42 10.81
CA ILE A 97 -7.22 -15.81 10.34
C ILE A 97 -8.28 -15.95 9.23
N GLN A 98 -9.01 -14.89 8.92
CA GLN A 98 -9.95 -14.85 7.80
C GLN A 98 -9.25 -14.74 6.44
N ASP A 99 -7.94 -14.48 6.45
CA ASP A 99 -7.05 -14.49 5.30
C ASP A 99 -5.77 -15.27 5.67
N ASP A 100 -4.64 -14.95 5.10
CA ASP A 100 -3.34 -15.63 5.35
C ASP A 100 -2.75 -15.37 6.75
N GLY A 101 -3.41 -14.57 7.59
CA GLY A 101 -2.92 -14.21 8.93
C GLY A 101 -1.77 -13.19 8.93
N ILE A 102 -1.51 -12.53 7.83
CA ILE A 102 -0.32 -11.69 7.67
C ILE A 102 -0.64 -10.37 6.97
N THR A 103 -0.27 -9.25 7.59
CA THR A 103 -0.11 -7.96 6.90
C THR A 103 1.32 -7.85 6.38
N LYS A 104 1.49 -7.47 5.11
CA LYS A 104 2.80 -7.35 4.46
C LYS A 104 3.04 -5.96 3.94
N ILE A 105 4.22 -5.39 4.26
CA ILE A 105 4.70 -4.11 3.73
C ILE A 105 6.07 -4.34 3.11
N GLY A 106 6.24 -3.94 1.87
CA GLY A 106 7.48 -4.04 1.13
C GLY A 106 8.55 -3.06 1.62
N SER A 107 9.40 -2.64 0.71
CA SER A 107 10.59 -1.83 1.01
C SER A 107 10.52 -0.45 0.38
N ASN A 108 11.33 0.49 0.89
CA ASN A 108 11.49 1.85 0.37
C ASN A 108 10.20 2.69 0.39
N ASN A 109 9.32 2.45 1.34
CA ASN A 109 8.04 3.16 1.45
C ASN A 109 8.17 4.40 2.36
N LEU A 110 7.46 5.46 2.00
CA LEU A 110 7.24 6.64 2.83
C LEU A 110 5.80 6.66 3.29
N ILE A 111 5.57 6.36 4.57
CA ILE A 111 4.25 6.37 5.20
C ILE A 111 4.19 7.60 6.09
N MET A 112 3.45 8.63 5.64
CA MET A 112 3.43 9.94 6.27
C MET A 112 2.51 9.99 7.50
N ILE A 113 2.55 11.12 8.19
CA ILE A 113 1.90 11.37 9.48
C ILE A 113 0.45 10.91 9.51
N GLY A 114 0.10 10.13 10.54
CA GLY A 114 -1.26 9.70 10.81
C GLY A 114 -1.86 8.74 9.81
N ALA A 115 -1.07 8.17 8.90
CA ALA A 115 -1.56 7.15 7.98
C ALA A 115 -1.87 5.84 8.72
N HIS A 116 -2.82 5.06 8.19
CA HIS A 116 -3.24 3.79 8.75
C HIS A 116 -3.16 2.66 7.70
N ILE A 117 -2.60 1.53 8.10
CA ILE A 117 -2.62 0.28 7.34
C ILE A 117 -3.31 -0.79 8.19
N ALA A 118 -4.50 -1.22 7.76
CA ALA A 118 -5.28 -2.24 8.45
C ALA A 118 -4.73 -3.66 8.20
N HIS A 119 -5.37 -4.62 8.83
CA HIS A 119 -5.05 -6.04 8.77
C HIS A 119 -5.10 -6.62 7.35
N ASP A 120 -4.30 -7.65 7.10
CA ASP A 120 -4.26 -8.44 5.86
C ASP A 120 -3.96 -7.62 4.58
N CYS A 121 -3.48 -6.38 4.73
CA CYS A 121 -3.06 -5.57 3.60
C CYS A 121 -1.73 -6.09 3.02
N ILE A 122 -1.64 -6.07 1.70
CA ILE A 122 -0.39 -6.30 0.97
C ILE A 122 0.02 -4.98 0.33
N VAL A 123 1.07 -4.37 0.87
CA VAL A 123 1.62 -3.09 0.40
C VAL A 123 2.98 -3.35 -0.24
N GLY A 124 3.15 -2.96 -1.49
CA GLY A 124 4.35 -3.16 -2.29
C GLY A 124 5.52 -2.27 -1.89
N ASN A 125 6.39 -2.00 -2.85
CA ASN A 125 7.61 -1.22 -2.67
C ASN A 125 7.47 0.19 -3.24
N ASN A 126 8.28 1.13 -2.75
CA ASN A 126 8.34 2.53 -3.23
C ASN A 126 6.98 3.26 -3.14
N ILE A 127 6.18 2.92 -2.16
CA ILE A 127 4.87 3.53 -1.93
C ILE A 127 5.04 4.86 -1.22
N VAL A 128 4.21 5.85 -1.60
CA VAL A 128 4.05 7.08 -0.85
C VAL A 128 2.60 7.16 -0.35
N MET A 129 2.42 7.07 0.96
CA MET A 129 1.14 7.34 1.62
C MET A 129 1.19 8.72 2.28
N ALA A 130 0.44 9.67 1.72
CA ALA A 130 0.41 11.02 2.27
C ALA A 130 -0.42 11.08 3.57
N ASN A 131 -0.30 12.20 4.28
CA ASN A 131 -0.84 12.42 5.61
C ASN A 131 -2.31 12.01 5.77
N ASN A 132 -2.60 11.28 6.86
CA ASN A 132 -3.96 10.85 7.24
C ASN A 132 -4.69 10.03 6.16
N SER A 133 -3.97 9.35 5.29
CA SER A 133 -4.56 8.34 4.39
C SER A 133 -4.74 7.02 5.13
N ALA A 134 -5.79 6.27 4.78
CA ALA A 134 -6.09 4.99 5.43
C ALA A 134 -6.37 3.90 4.39
N ILE A 135 -5.79 2.72 4.63
CA ILE A 135 -6.01 1.51 3.84
C ILE A 135 -6.76 0.52 4.73
N ALA A 136 -7.99 0.16 4.34
CA ALA A 136 -8.79 -0.83 5.06
C ALA A 136 -8.36 -2.26 4.72
N GLY A 137 -8.80 -3.23 5.52
CA GLY A 137 -8.34 -4.61 5.48
C GLY A 137 -8.38 -5.28 4.11
N HIS A 138 -7.45 -6.22 3.89
CA HIS A 138 -7.34 -7.04 2.67
C HIS A 138 -7.05 -6.25 1.37
N ALA A 139 -6.69 -4.97 1.46
CA ALA A 139 -6.35 -4.19 0.28
C ALA A 139 -4.96 -4.57 -0.26
N VAL A 140 -4.82 -4.51 -1.58
CA VAL A 140 -3.55 -4.78 -2.27
C VAL A 140 -3.08 -3.51 -2.98
N ILE A 141 -1.93 -3.01 -2.58
CA ILE A 141 -1.29 -1.83 -3.16
C ILE A 141 -0.01 -2.29 -3.85
N GLU A 142 0.01 -2.23 -5.18
CA GLU A 142 1.18 -2.63 -5.95
C GLU A 142 2.29 -1.55 -5.91
N ASP A 143 3.45 -1.87 -6.45
CA ASP A 143 4.66 -1.02 -6.37
C ASP A 143 4.48 0.40 -6.92
N SER A 144 5.19 1.35 -6.32
CA SER A 144 5.30 2.74 -6.77
C SER A 144 3.96 3.51 -6.83
N VAL A 145 2.96 3.08 -6.07
CA VAL A 145 1.69 3.80 -5.92
C VAL A 145 1.89 5.03 -5.04
N VAL A 146 1.23 6.12 -5.43
CA VAL A 146 1.15 7.35 -4.61
C VAL A 146 -0.29 7.55 -4.16
N ILE A 147 -0.51 7.58 -2.85
CA ILE A 147 -1.81 7.83 -2.22
C ILE A 147 -1.80 9.23 -1.62
N GLY A 148 -2.66 10.10 -2.13
CA GLY A 148 -2.82 11.48 -1.68
C GLY A 148 -3.33 11.59 -0.23
N ALA A 149 -3.19 12.77 0.35
CA ALA A 149 -3.61 13.01 1.74
C ALA A 149 -5.12 12.81 1.94
N LYS A 150 -5.49 12.31 3.13
CA LYS A 150 -6.89 12.07 3.54
C LYS A 150 -7.67 11.15 2.60
N CYS A 151 -7.01 10.23 1.92
CA CYS A 151 -7.66 9.18 1.13
C CYS A 151 -8.14 8.05 2.03
N GLY A 152 -9.29 7.45 1.69
CA GLY A 152 -9.79 6.21 2.27
C GLY A 152 -9.87 5.11 1.22
N ILE A 153 -9.12 4.01 1.42
CA ILE A 153 -9.13 2.85 0.53
C ILE A 153 -10.02 1.78 1.15
N GLN A 154 -11.09 1.40 0.45
CA GLN A 154 -12.05 0.40 0.94
C GLN A 154 -11.42 -1.01 0.99
N GLN A 155 -11.96 -1.87 1.88
CA GLN A 155 -11.55 -3.27 1.99
C GLN A 155 -11.55 -4.00 0.64
N PHE A 156 -10.55 -4.88 0.44
CA PHE A 156 -10.40 -5.72 -0.76
C PHE A 156 -10.12 -4.96 -2.06
N VAL A 157 -9.92 -3.66 -2.02
CA VAL A 157 -9.55 -2.87 -3.22
C VAL A 157 -8.12 -3.16 -3.60
N ARG A 158 -7.88 -3.27 -4.91
CA ARG A 158 -6.54 -3.36 -5.49
C ARG A 158 -6.19 -2.03 -6.18
N ILE A 159 -4.98 -1.56 -5.94
CA ILE A 159 -4.43 -0.39 -6.64
C ILE A 159 -3.19 -0.84 -7.40
N GLY A 160 -3.26 -0.78 -8.72
CA GLY A 160 -2.19 -1.24 -9.62
C GLY A 160 -0.96 -0.32 -9.60
N LYS A 161 0.16 -0.89 -9.98
CA LYS A 161 1.48 -0.24 -9.91
C LYS A 161 1.53 1.13 -10.59
N MET A 162 2.30 2.04 -9.97
CA MET A 162 2.48 3.42 -10.43
C MET A 162 1.18 4.23 -10.58
N ALA A 163 0.06 3.77 -10.00
CA ALA A 163 -1.16 4.56 -9.96
C ALA A 163 -1.01 5.75 -9.00
N MET A 164 -1.76 6.81 -9.26
CA MET A 164 -1.86 8.01 -8.42
C MET A 164 -3.28 8.19 -7.93
N ILE A 165 -3.45 8.19 -6.62
CA ILE A 165 -4.72 8.53 -5.97
C ILE A 165 -4.66 9.99 -5.52
N GLY A 166 -5.51 10.83 -6.07
CA GLY A 166 -5.59 12.24 -5.68
C GLY A 166 -6.06 12.41 -4.25
N GLY A 167 -5.68 13.49 -3.60
CA GLY A 167 -6.07 13.75 -2.20
C GLY A 167 -7.58 13.75 -1.99
N MET A 168 -8.04 13.39 -0.79
CA MET A 168 -9.45 13.33 -0.37
C MET A 168 -10.31 12.37 -1.20
N THR A 169 -9.70 11.35 -1.80
CA THR A 169 -10.40 10.35 -2.61
C THR A 169 -10.89 9.18 -1.76
N GLY A 170 -12.15 8.82 -1.91
CA GLY A 170 -12.72 7.57 -1.39
C GLY A 170 -12.64 6.48 -2.45
N VAL A 171 -11.68 5.56 -2.32
CA VAL A 171 -11.45 4.50 -3.31
C VAL A 171 -12.28 3.27 -2.97
N SER A 172 -13.32 3.01 -3.75
CA SER A 172 -14.25 1.89 -3.57
C SER A 172 -14.19 0.84 -4.70
N ARG A 173 -13.45 1.13 -5.77
CA ARG A 173 -13.29 0.27 -6.94
C ARG A 173 -11.80 0.09 -7.23
N ASP A 174 -11.41 -1.03 -7.85
CA ASP A 174 -10.03 -1.32 -8.23
C ASP A 174 -9.49 -0.28 -9.22
N VAL A 175 -8.30 0.22 -8.95
CA VAL A 175 -7.62 1.20 -9.81
C VAL A 175 -6.57 0.48 -10.65
N ILE A 176 -6.71 0.54 -11.97
CA ILE A 176 -5.77 -0.09 -12.90
C ILE A 176 -4.36 0.50 -12.77
N PRO A 177 -3.31 -0.26 -13.11
CA PRO A 177 -1.94 0.24 -13.16
C PRO A 177 -1.82 1.53 -13.97
N TYR A 178 -0.94 2.42 -13.52
CA TYR A 178 -0.58 3.67 -14.20
C TYR A 178 -1.69 4.72 -14.28
N ALA A 179 -2.86 4.50 -13.68
CA ALA A 179 -3.96 5.45 -13.76
C ALA A 179 -3.87 6.55 -12.69
N VAL A 180 -4.55 7.66 -12.95
CA VAL A 180 -4.90 8.67 -11.96
C VAL A 180 -6.34 8.45 -11.55
N SER A 181 -6.61 8.37 -10.24
CA SER A 181 -7.96 8.23 -9.70
C SER A 181 -8.26 9.31 -8.68
N THR A 182 -9.43 9.92 -8.74
CA THR A 182 -9.86 11.02 -7.86
C THR A 182 -11.35 10.92 -7.54
N GLY A 183 -11.82 11.72 -6.59
CA GLY A 183 -13.23 11.90 -6.27
C GLY A 183 -13.67 11.21 -4.97
N ASN A 184 -14.75 11.71 -4.36
CA ASN A 184 -15.33 11.16 -3.12
C ASN A 184 -15.88 9.74 -3.29
N ARG A 185 -16.25 9.35 -4.49
CA ARG A 185 -16.35 7.97 -5.01
C ARG A 185 -15.48 7.93 -6.24
N ASN A 186 -14.42 7.13 -6.21
CA ASN A 186 -13.35 7.24 -7.17
C ASN A 186 -13.77 6.98 -8.63
N PHE A 187 -13.22 7.79 -9.52
CA PHE A 187 -13.26 7.61 -10.97
C PHE A 187 -11.86 7.85 -11.57
N LEU A 188 -11.63 7.36 -12.79
CA LEU A 188 -10.35 7.52 -13.48
C LEU A 188 -10.28 8.88 -14.21
N ASN A 189 -9.17 9.59 -13.99
CA ASN A 189 -8.83 10.85 -14.68
C ASN A 189 -7.78 10.67 -15.78
N GLY A 190 -7.60 9.45 -16.27
CA GLY A 190 -6.62 9.13 -17.29
C GLY A 190 -5.36 8.45 -16.72
N ILE A 191 -4.26 8.58 -17.44
CA ILE A 191 -2.99 7.92 -17.15
C ILE A 191 -2.05 8.87 -16.40
N ASN A 192 -1.30 8.34 -15.44
CA ASN A 192 -0.27 9.04 -14.66
C ASN A 192 1.00 9.31 -15.50
N ILE A 193 0.85 10.12 -16.54
CA ILE A 193 1.93 10.46 -17.49
C ILE A 193 3.15 11.05 -16.76
N ILE A 194 2.90 11.89 -15.75
CA ILE A 194 3.98 12.52 -14.98
C ILE A 194 4.78 11.46 -14.21
N GLY A 195 4.09 10.53 -13.53
CA GLY A 195 4.73 9.43 -12.81
C GLY A 195 5.53 8.52 -13.73
N LEU A 196 4.97 8.18 -14.90
CA LEU A 196 5.65 7.35 -15.90
C LEU A 196 6.92 8.01 -16.43
N ARG A 197 6.89 9.30 -16.74
CA ARG A 197 8.07 10.06 -17.18
C ARG A 197 9.14 10.15 -16.10
N ARG A 198 8.77 10.38 -14.84
CA ARG A 198 9.71 10.36 -13.71
C ARG A 198 10.32 8.97 -13.47
N GLY A 199 9.59 7.93 -13.79
CA GLY A 199 10.07 6.54 -13.79
C GLY A 199 10.91 6.15 -15.01
N ASN A 200 11.29 7.13 -15.88
CA ASN A 200 12.09 6.92 -17.09
C ASN A 200 11.47 5.90 -18.08
N ILE A 201 10.14 5.81 -18.11
CA ILE A 201 9.44 4.93 -19.06
C ILE A 201 9.53 5.53 -20.48
N GLU A 202 9.84 4.69 -21.46
CA GLU A 202 9.92 5.09 -22.86
C GLU A 202 8.63 5.74 -23.38
N ASN A 203 8.74 6.88 -24.03
CA ASN A 203 7.61 7.66 -24.51
C ASN A 203 6.68 6.88 -25.45
N LYS A 204 7.24 5.97 -26.29
CA LYS A 204 6.43 5.10 -27.16
C LYS A 204 5.46 4.22 -26.36
N ASN A 205 5.90 3.69 -25.21
CA ASN A 205 5.06 2.85 -24.34
C ASN A 205 3.97 3.68 -23.65
N ILE A 206 4.27 4.93 -23.25
CA ILE A 206 3.30 5.86 -22.66
C ILE A 206 2.21 6.22 -23.68
N ILE A 207 2.60 6.50 -24.93
CA ILE A 207 1.64 6.79 -26.02
C ILE A 207 0.73 5.58 -26.24
N GLY A 208 1.30 4.38 -26.44
CA GLY A 208 0.52 3.16 -26.65
C GLY A 208 -0.42 2.83 -25.47
N LEU A 209 0.03 3.05 -24.22
CA LEU A 209 -0.84 2.91 -23.05
C LEU A 209 -2.00 3.91 -23.06
N THR A 210 -1.73 5.18 -23.44
CA THR A 210 -2.75 6.22 -23.50
C THR A 210 -3.81 5.93 -24.58
N GLU A 211 -3.40 5.38 -25.70
CA GLU A 211 -4.31 4.92 -26.75
C GLU A 211 -5.14 3.71 -26.28
N ALA A 212 -4.48 2.71 -25.70
CA ALA A 212 -5.15 1.54 -25.15
C ALA A 212 -6.16 1.92 -24.05
N TYR A 213 -5.84 2.87 -23.16
CA TYR A 213 -6.76 3.38 -22.15
C TYR A 213 -8.07 3.89 -22.77
N LYS A 214 -7.98 4.69 -23.85
CA LYS A 214 -9.17 5.18 -24.56
C LYS A 214 -10.01 4.06 -25.14
N GLU A 215 -9.37 3.01 -25.65
CA GLU A 215 -10.07 1.85 -26.19
C GLU A 215 -10.70 0.97 -25.10
N ILE A 216 -9.99 0.74 -23.97
CA ILE A 216 -10.50 -0.01 -22.81
C ILE A 216 -11.81 0.59 -22.28
N PHE A 217 -11.91 1.90 -22.27
CA PHE A 217 -13.07 2.62 -21.71
C PHE A 217 -13.95 3.30 -22.77
N LYS A 218 -13.88 2.85 -24.03
CA LYS A 218 -14.64 3.42 -25.14
C LYS A 218 -16.15 3.22 -25.01
N THR A 219 -16.57 2.06 -24.52
CA THR A 219 -17.98 1.70 -24.30
C THR A 219 -18.18 1.26 -22.84
N LYS A 220 -19.46 1.07 -22.44
CA LYS A 220 -19.76 0.56 -21.08
C LYS A 220 -19.39 -0.92 -20.90
N SER A 221 -19.25 -1.69 -21.96
CA SER A 221 -18.86 -3.10 -21.91
C SER A 221 -17.34 -3.24 -21.87
N LEU A 222 -16.78 -3.35 -20.67
CA LEU A 222 -15.35 -3.55 -20.49
C LEU A 222 -14.85 -4.82 -21.18
N ASN A 223 -15.60 -5.92 -21.09
CA ASN A 223 -15.20 -7.20 -21.69
C ASN A 223 -15.09 -7.12 -23.22
N ASP A 224 -16.08 -6.53 -23.90
CA ASP A 224 -16.05 -6.37 -25.36
C ASP A 224 -14.89 -5.49 -25.81
N ASN A 225 -14.61 -4.42 -25.03
CA ASN A 225 -13.50 -3.53 -25.33
C ASN A 225 -12.15 -4.25 -25.18
N LEU A 226 -11.99 -5.09 -24.14
CA LEU A 226 -10.76 -5.88 -23.91
C LEU A 226 -10.56 -6.93 -25.03
N ASP A 227 -11.63 -7.56 -25.50
CA ASP A 227 -11.55 -8.52 -26.60
C ASP A 227 -11.06 -7.86 -27.89
N ASN A 228 -11.49 -6.64 -28.16
CA ASN A 228 -11.04 -5.86 -29.31
C ASN A 228 -9.57 -5.41 -29.24
N LEU A 229 -8.97 -5.42 -28.05
CA LEU A 229 -7.56 -5.08 -27.85
C LEU A 229 -6.60 -6.25 -28.06
N LYS A 230 -7.13 -7.48 -28.14
CA LYS A 230 -6.31 -8.69 -28.29
C LYS A 230 -5.38 -8.58 -29.49
N GLY A 231 -4.06 -8.62 -29.25
CA GLY A 231 -3.02 -8.56 -30.27
C GLY A 231 -2.57 -7.18 -30.72
N LYS A 232 -3.35 -6.12 -30.53
CA LYS A 232 -3.01 -4.77 -31.02
C LYS A 232 -1.82 -4.14 -30.25
N TYR A 233 -1.72 -4.39 -28.93
CA TYR A 233 -0.69 -3.80 -28.07
C TYR A 233 0.21 -4.87 -27.42
N LYS A 234 0.37 -6.03 -28.07
CA LYS A 234 1.11 -7.20 -27.55
C LYS A 234 2.56 -6.89 -27.14
N ASP A 235 3.18 -5.91 -27.79
CA ASP A 235 4.57 -5.52 -27.53
C ASP A 235 4.71 -4.36 -26.54
N ASN A 236 3.58 -3.84 -26.02
CA ASN A 236 3.60 -2.79 -25.00
C ASN A 236 3.49 -3.39 -23.58
N PRO A 237 4.57 -3.37 -22.79
CA PRO A 237 4.56 -3.98 -21.46
C PRO A 237 3.58 -3.33 -20.50
N LEU A 238 3.31 -2.02 -20.64
CA LEU A 238 2.39 -1.32 -19.75
C LEU A 238 0.93 -1.74 -20.02
N VAL A 239 0.57 -1.93 -21.28
CA VAL A 239 -0.77 -2.42 -21.66
C VAL A 239 -0.94 -3.85 -21.16
N LYS A 240 0.08 -4.70 -21.29
CA LYS A 240 0.07 -6.06 -20.75
C LYS A 240 -0.22 -6.09 -19.27
N ASP A 241 0.47 -5.24 -18.48
CA ASP A 241 0.24 -5.12 -17.04
C ASP A 241 -1.22 -4.74 -16.71
N VAL A 242 -1.79 -3.79 -17.45
CA VAL A 242 -3.20 -3.37 -17.25
C VAL A 242 -4.15 -4.53 -17.54
N LEU A 243 -3.93 -5.26 -18.64
CA LEU A 243 -4.77 -6.41 -19.01
C LEU A 243 -4.64 -7.55 -17.99
N GLU A 244 -3.44 -7.85 -17.52
CA GLU A 244 -3.21 -8.85 -16.46
C GLU A 244 -3.90 -8.45 -15.15
N PHE A 245 -3.80 -7.20 -14.74
CA PHE A 245 -4.45 -6.67 -13.54
C PHE A 245 -5.98 -6.84 -13.62
N ILE A 246 -6.60 -6.47 -14.75
CA ILE A 246 -8.04 -6.57 -14.93
C ILE A 246 -8.52 -8.04 -14.92
N ASN A 247 -7.71 -8.96 -15.46
CA ASN A 247 -8.10 -10.37 -15.59
C ASN A 247 -7.79 -11.20 -14.33
N LYS A 248 -6.86 -10.76 -13.46
CA LYS A 248 -6.35 -11.53 -12.31
C LYS A 248 -7.42 -11.78 -11.23
N ASP A 249 -8.26 -10.82 -10.95
CA ASP A 249 -9.27 -10.90 -9.89
C ASP A 249 -10.48 -10.02 -10.24
N LYS A 250 -11.68 -10.52 -9.94
CA LYS A 250 -12.97 -9.85 -10.24
C LYS A 250 -13.81 -9.63 -8.97
N LYS A 251 -13.20 -9.69 -7.78
CA LYS A 251 -13.92 -9.47 -6.50
C LYS A 251 -14.48 -8.06 -6.39
N ARG A 252 -13.78 -7.08 -6.95
CA ARG A 252 -14.19 -5.68 -6.98
C ARG A 252 -14.34 -5.19 -8.43
N PRO A 253 -15.30 -4.29 -8.70
CA PRO A 253 -15.39 -3.68 -10.03
C PRO A 253 -14.18 -2.79 -10.29
N ILE A 254 -13.77 -2.72 -11.54
CA ILE A 254 -12.74 -1.78 -12.00
C ILE A 254 -13.30 -0.36 -11.97
N CYS A 255 -12.51 0.58 -11.47
CA CYS A 255 -12.79 2.01 -11.56
C CYS A 255 -12.82 2.45 -13.03
N THR A 256 -13.83 3.23 -13.40
CA THR A 256 -14.05 3.74 -14.76
C THR A 256 -13.87 5.25 -14.82
N PRO A 257 -13.67 5.85 -16.01
CA PRO A 257 -13.77 7.29 -16.17
C PRO A 257 -15.13 7.85 -15.72
N TYR A 258 -15.13 9.12 -15.29
CA TYR A 258 -16.36 9.81 -14.90
C TYR A 258 -17.38 9.79 -16.05
N SER A 259 -18.64 9.52 -15.74
CA SER A 259 -19.76 9.59 -16.65
C SER A 259 -20.88 10.39 -16.00
N GLU A 260 -21.38 11.44 -16.64
CA GLU A 260 -22.47 12.28 -16.13
C GLU A 260 -23.80 11.51 -15.89
N LYS A 261 -23.84 10.22 -16.20
CA LYS A 261 -25.04 9.37 -16.10
C LYS A 261 -25.02 8.36 -14.95
N GLU A 262 -24.11 8.54 -13.97
CA GLU A 262 -24.09 7.73 -12.74
C GLU A 262 -24.48 8.55 -11.50
#